data_d14d371f71a1d5314008fa2f15c760ea
#
_entry.id   d14d371f71a1d5314008fa2f15c760ea
#
_cell.length_a   1.000
_cell.length_b   1.000
_cell.length_c   1.000
_cell.angle_alpha   90.00
_cell.angle_beta   90.00
_cell.angle_gamma   90.00
#
_symmetry.space_group_name_H-M   'P 1'
#
loop_
_entity.id
_entity.type
_entity.pdbx_description
1 polymer ?
#
loop_
_entity_poly.entity_id
_entity_poly.type
_entity_poly.pdbx_seq_one_letter_code
_entity_poly.pdbx_strand_id
1 'polypeptide(L)'
;MSQPSYFDAMGYEAMIAEYGRPETFVNEIARMPPDKLQKLQNERFLKVMAFAWKIPFYQRHWGAANLTPDDIRSIEDISKLPPYSKENLMASVEAYPPIGDFHGLDTYADNDRPPLVFQTTSGTTGRPQPLLYGPKSREIQNLLLARFYAMQGIRRDDVLHSVYGHGMVNGGHYVREAVLHWTGAQLLTAGTGIETRSANQVSLMKDFGATAIIGFGDYITYLAGVARKEGLE
;
A
#
# COMPACT_ATOMS: atom_id res chain seq x y z
N MET A 1 0.37 28.11 13.21
CA MET A 1 -0.55 27.46 12.26
C MET A 1 -0.92 26.10 12.84
N SER A 2 -2.17 25.64 12.70
CA SER A 2 -2.57 24.29 13.15
C SER A 2 -1.92 23.25 12.23
N GLN A 3 -1.51 22.12 12.79
CA GLN A 3 -1.03 20.99 11.98
C GLN A 3 -2.12 20.56 10.98
N PRO A 4 -1.76 20.17 9.75
CA PRO A 4 -2.72 19.73 8.75
C PRO A 4 -3.47 18.47 9.23
N SER A 5 -4.77 18.42 8.95
CA SER A 5 -5.55 17.17 9.14
C SER A 5 -5.13 16.11 8.11
N TYR A 6 -5.63 14.88 8.28
CA TYR A 6 -5.38 13.79 7.31
C TYR A 6 -5.79 14.20 5.88
N PHE A 7 -6.98 14.76 5.72
CA PHE A 7 -7.52 15.11 4.41
C PHE A 7 -6.80 16.30 3.79
N ASP A 8 -6.39 17.30 4.59
CA ASP A 8 -5.60 18.44 4.10
C ASP A 8 -4.23 17.98 3.58
N ALA A 9 -3.57 17.07 4.33
CA ALA A 9 -2.25 16.56 3.99
C ALA A 9 -2.25 15.52 2.85
N MET A 10 -3.39 14.96 2.50
CA MET A 10 -3.53 13.99 1.40
C MET A 10 -3.30 14.62 0.04
N GLY A 11 -3.78 15.86 -0.19
CA GLY A 11 -3.66 16.55 -1.47
C GLY A 11 -4.43 15.86 -2.59
N TYR A 12 -5.72 15.57 -2.35
CA TYR A 12 -6.57 14.73 -3.21
C TYR A 12 -6.52 15.11 -4.69
N GLU A 13 -6.75 16.38 -5.02
CA GLU A 13 -6.81 16.86 -6.41
C GLU A 13 -5.47 16.64 -7.15
N ALA A 14 -4.36 16.97 -6.50
CA ALA A 14 -3.03 16.76 -7.06
C ALA A 14 -2.72 15.27 -7.24
N MET A 15 -3.16 14.42 -6.31
CA MET A 15 -2.98 12.97 -6.40
C MET A 15 -3.80 12.37 -7.56
N ILE A 16 -5.05 12.78 -7.76
CA ILE A 16 -5.88 12.32 -8.89
C ILE A 16 -5.33 12.83 -10.22
N ALA A 17 -4.86 14.07 -10.29
CA ALA A 17 -4.23 14.60 -11.49
C ALA A 17 -2.98 13.83 -11.88
N GLU A 18 -2.18 13.38 -10.89
CA GLU A 18 -0.94 12.64 -11.12
C GLU A 18 -1.17 11.16 -11.45
N TYR A 19 -2.08 10.50 -10.73
CA TYR A 19 -2.22 9.04 -10.79
C TYR A 19 -3.47 8.58 -11.56
N GLY A 20 -4.48 9.43 -11.73
CA GLY A 20 -5.78 9.06 -12.29
C GLY A 20 -6.61 8.17 -11.35
N ARG A 21 -7.89 8.04 -11.62
CA ARG A 21 -8.77 7.08 -10.93
C ARG A 21 -8.52 5.66 -11.43
N PRO A 22 -8.98 4.61 -10.72
CA PRO A 22 -8.83 3.22 -11.15
C PRO A 22 -9.32 2.96 -12.58
N GLU A 23 -10.44 3.53 -12.99
CA GLU A 23 -11.02 3.38 -14.32
C GLU A 23 -10.13 4.05 -15.40
N THR A 24 -9.57 5.22 -15.11
CA THR A 24 -8.60 5.90 -15.99
C THR A 24 -7.37 5.03 -16.22
N PHE A 25 -6.89 4.36 -15.15
CA PHE A 25 -5.77 3.44 -15.29
C PHE A 25 -6.09 2.29 -16.25
N VAL A 26 -7.24 1.62 -16.08
CA VAL A 26 -7.63 0.47 -16.93
C VAL A 26 -7.85 0.88 -18.38
N ASN A 27 -8.47 2.03 -18.60
CA ASN A 27 -8.87 2.46 -19.93
C ASN A 27 -7.74 3.13 -20.71
N GLU A 28 -6.80 3.78 -20.04
CA GLU A 28 -5.77 4.61 -20.68
C GLU A 28 -4.35 4.10 -20.38
N ILE A 29 -3.95 4.05 -19.10
CA ILE A 29 -2.55 3.77 -18.71
C ILE A 29 -2.17 2.32 -18.99
N ALA A 30 -3.05 1.36 -18.67
CA ALA A 30 -2.80 -0.06 -18.93
C ALA A 30 -2.75 -0.41 -20.43
N ARG A 31 -3.24 0.48 -21.29
CA ARG A 31 -3.25 0.35 -22.74
C ARG A 31 -2.27 1.29 -23.44
N MET A 32 -1.45 1.99 -22.65
CA MET A 32 -0.50 2.95 -23.18
C MET A 32 0.56 2.26 -24.05
N PRO A 33 0.95 2.85 -25.20
CA PRO A 33 2.07 2.37 -26.00
C PRO A 33 3.35 2.29 -25.18
N PRO A 34 4.23 1.29 -25.42
CA PRO A 34 5.42 1.04 -24.61
C PRO A 34 6.35 2.25 -24.47
N ASP A 35 6.56 3.02 -25.54
CA ASP A 35 7.38 4.22 -25.56
C ASP A 35 6.84 5.32 -24.63
N LYS A 36 5.52 5.53 -24.63
CA LYS A 36 4.86 6.47 -23.72
C LYS A 36 4.88 5.99 -22.27
N LEU A 37 4.68 4.68 -22.05
CA LEU A 37 4.76 4.09 -20.71
C LEU A 37 6.17 4.23 -20.15
N GLN A 38 7.20 3.94 -20.93
CA GLN A 38 8.61 4.10 -20.51
C GLN A 38 8.92 5.55 -20.16
N LYS A 39 8.46 6.53 -20.96
CA LYS A 39 8.61 7.95 -20.64
C LYS A 39 7.96 8.30 -19.28
N LEU A 40 6.72 7.88 -19.07
CA LEU A 40 6.00 8.10 -17.82
C LEU A 40 6.72 7.44 -16.62
N GLN A 41 7.21 6.22 -16.80
CA GLN A 41 7.97 5.51 -15.75
C GLN A 41 9.27 6.25 -15.42
N ASN A 42 10.00 6.73 -16.44
CA ASN A 42 11.21 7.51 -16.25
C ASN A 42 10.95 8.82 -15.48
N GLU A 43 9.94 9.59 -15.86
CA GLU A 43 9.56 10.82 -15.17
C GLU A 43 9.22 10.56 -13.68
N ARG A 44 8.46 9.51 -13.40
CA ARG A 44 8.10 9.12 -12.03
C ARG A 44 9.30 8.61 -11.24
N PHE A 45 10.17 7.82 -11.86
CA PHE A 45 11.38 7.34 -11.25
C PHE A 45 12.29 8.50 -10.81
N LEU A 46 12.57 9.45 -11.69
CA LEU A 46 13.39 10.61 -11.37
C LEU A 46 12.80 11.47 -10.26
N LYS A 47 11.47 11.63 -10.23
CA LYS A 47 10.76 12.33 -9.14
C LYS A 47 10.95 11.62 -7.80
N VAL A 48 10.84 10.28 -7.78
CA VAL A 48 11.07 9.48 -6.56
C VAL A 48 12.52 9.56 -6.12
N MET A 49 13.47 9.49 -7.06
CA MET A 49 14.91 9.61 -6.75
C MET A 49 15.26 10.97 -6.17
N ALA A 50 14.73 12.06 -6.74
CA ALA A 50 14.93 13.41 -6.22
C ALA A 50 14.42 13.59 -4.76
N PHE A 51 13.36 12.84 -4.40
CA PHE A 51 12.88 12.79 -3.01
C PHE A 51 13.74 11.87 -2.14
N ALA A 52 14.07 10.67 -2.60
CA ALA A 52 14.85 9.70 -1.85
C ALA A 52 16.24 10.24 -1.45
N TRP A 53 16.89 11.01 -2.33
CA TRP A 53 18.15 11.67 -2.03
C TRP A 53 18.06 12.73 -0.93
N LYS A 54 16.88 13.14 -0.48
CA LYS A 54 16.72 14.03 0.69
C LYS A 54 16.68 13.24 2.01
N ILE A 55 16.56 11.92 1.97
CA ILE A 55 16.40 11.05 3.12
C ILE A 55 17.78 10.59 3.58
N PRO A 56 18.17 10.80 4.87
CA PRO A 56 19.52 10.52 5.36
C PRO A 56 19.99 9.09 5.14
N PHE A 57 19.13 8.12 5.33
CA PHE A 57 19.43 6.69 5.09
C PHE A 57 19.95 6.47 3.66
N TYR A 58 19.23 6.95 2.64
CA TYR A 58 19.61 6.73 1.24
C TYR A 58 20.86 7.52 0.86
N GLN A 59 21.01 8.74 1.38
CA GLN A 59 22.23 9.52 1.17
C GLN A 59 23.47 8.75 1.65
N ARG A 60 23.43 8.15 2.85
CA ARG A 60 24.55 7.36 3.37
C ARG A 60 24.75 6.07 2.59
N HIS A 61 23.64 5.35 2.31
CA HIS A 61 23.73 4.04 1.67
C HIS A 61 24.28 4.11 0.24
N TRP A 62 23.78 5.03 -0.56
CA TRP A 62 24.24 5.22 -1.94
C TRP A 62 25.54 6.03 -2.02
N GLY A 63 25.73 7.00 -1.14
CA GLY A 63 26.99 7.75 -1.03
C GLY A 63 28.21 6.88 -0.66
N ALA A 64 28.01 5.80 0.10
CA ALA A 64 29.05 4.83 0.39
C ALA A 64 29.60 4.12 -0.88
N ALA A 65 28.80 4.08 -1.95
CA ALA A 65 29.23 3.63 -3.28
C ALA A 65 29.74 4.76 -4.19
N ASN A 66 30.02 5.94 -3.62
CA ASN A 66 30.44 7.16 -4.32
C ASN A 66 29.42 7.67 -5.34
N LEU A 67 28.14 7.37 -5.16
CA LEU A 67 27.07 7.88 -6.01
C LEU A 67 26.58 9.23 -5.51
N THR A 68 26.20 10.06 -6.44
CA THR A 68 25.58 11.38 -6.25
C THR A 68 24.23 11.44 -6.98
N PRO A 69 23.35 12.40 -6.68
CA PRO A 69 22.10 12.58 -7.46
C PRO A 69 22.32 12.71 -8.96
N ASP A 70 23.44 13.29 -9.39
CA ASP A 70 23.76 13.56 -10.81
C ASP A 70 24.12 12.28 -11.59
N ASP A 71 24.41 11.18 -10.91
CA ASP A 71 24.73 9.89 -11.52
C ASP A 71 23.47 9.13 -11.99
N ILE A 72 22.30 9.56 -11.53
CA ILE A 72 21.00 8.94 -11.82
C ILE A 72 20.17 9.89 -12.68
N ARG A 73 20.20 9.66 -14.00
CA ARG A 73 19.58 10.54 -15.01
C ARG A 73 18.39 9.90 -15.72
N SER A 74 18.26 8.60 -15.57
CA SER A 74 17.16 7.84 -16.18
C SER A 74 16.85 6.58 -15.39
N ILE A 75 15.74 5.90 -15.70
CA ILE A 75 15.35 4.63 -15.04
C ILE A 75 16.36 3.51 -15.34
N GLU A 76 17.10 3.56 -16.44
CA GLU A 76 18.16 2.61 -16.78
C GLU A 76 19.30 2.65 -15.77
N ASP A 77 19.51 3.80 -15.12
CA ASP A 77 20.54 3.98 -14.09
C ASP A 77 20.22 3.31 -12.75
N ILE A 78 19.00 2.71 -12.60
CA ILE A 78 18.61 2.00 -11.37
C ILE A 78 19.59 0.89 -10.99
N SER A 79 20.23 0.29 -11.99
CA SER A 79 21.25 -0.76 -11.79
C SER A 79 22.53 -0.27 -11.11
N LYS A 80 22.78 1.04 -11.10
CA LYS A 80 23.91 1.66 -10.39
C LYS A 80 23.68 1.74 -8.88
N LEU A 81 22.40 1.76 -8.45
CA LEU A 81 22.04 1.91 -7.05
C LEU A 81 22.28 0.61 -6.29
N PRO A 82 23.13 0.58 -5.25
CA PRO A 82 23.25 -0.56 -4.39
C PRO A 82 21.90 -0.90 -3.74
N PRO A 83 21.46 -2.15 -3.80
CA PRO A 83 20.27 -2.58 -3.08
C PRO A 83 20.52 -2.52 -1.57
N TYR A 84 19.46 -2.29 -0.79
CA TYR A 84 19.51 -2.41 0.67
C TYR A 84 18.64 -3.58 1.12
N SER A 85 19.04 -4.20 2.20
CA SER A 85 18.37 -5.34 2.80
C SER A 85 17.55 -4.94 4.04
N LYS A 86 16.78 -5.89 4.59
CA LYS A 86 16.10 -5.70 5.88
C LYS A 86 17.10 -5.40 7.00
N GLU A 87 18.26 -6.03 6.97
CA GLU A 87 19.33 -5.82 7.96
C GLU A 87 19.83 -4.37 7.93
N ASN A 88 19.97 -3.76 6.74
CA ASN A 88 20.33 -2.35 6.61
C ASN A 88 19.27 -1.43 7.24
N LEU A 89 17.99 -1.72 7.02
CA LEU A 89 16.88 -0.96 7.62
C LEU A 89 16.84 -1.14 9.14
N MET A 90 17.04 -2.36 9.64
CA MET A 90 17.05 -2.62 11.09
C MET A 90 18.27 -1.99 11.78
N ALA A 91 19.43 -1.97 11.14
CA ALA A 91 20.58 -1.22 11.62
C ALA A 91 20.31 0.30 11.71
N SER A 92 19.55 0.85 10.74
CA SER A 92 19.06 2.23 10.83
C SER A 92 18.13 2.43 12.04
N VAL A 93 17.22 1.49 12.33
CA VAL A 93 16.35 1.57 13.50
C VAL A 93 17.15 1.54 14.82
N GLU A 94 18.23 0.78 14.88
CA GLU A 94 19.12 0.73 16.04
C GLU A 94 19.91 2.03 16.21
N ALA A 95 20.41 2.58 15.12
CA ALA A 95 21.18 3.82 15.13
C ALA A 95 20.33 5.08 15.37
N TYR A 96 19.08 5.07 14.90
CA TYR A 96 18.14 6.20 14.99
C TYR A 96 16.78 5.72 15.54
N PRO A 97 16.72 5.34 16.83
CA PRO A 97 15.48 4.81 17.42
C PRO A 97 14.39 5.89 17.50
N PRO A 98 13.10 5.51 17.54
CA PRO A 98 12.61 4.11 17.54
C PRO A 98 12.34 3.52 16.16
N ILE A 99 12.43 4.30 15.08
CA ILE A 99 11.90 3.96 13.76
C ILE A 99 12.95 3.99 12.62
N GLY A 100 14.17 4.41 12.89
CA GLY A 100 15.18 4.64 11.84
C GLY A 100 14.99 5.97 11.11
N ASP A 101 15.84 6.26 10.14
CA ASP A 101 15.87 7.51 9.38
C ASP A 101 15.60 7.30 7.86
N PHE A 102 14.94 6.20 7.49
CA PHE A 102 14.61 5.85 6.11
C PHE A 102 13.18 6.22 5.68
N HIS A 103 12.38 6.79 6.57
CA HIS A 103 10.97 7.13 6.32
C HIS A 103 10.74 8.51 5.69
N GLY A 104 11.76 9.33 5.61
CA GLY A 104 11.64 10.69 5.09
C GLY A 104 10.94 11.68 6.02
N LEU A 105 10.77 11.37 7.31
CA LEU A 105 10.19 12.30 8.29
C LEU A 105 11.04 13.55 8.48
N ASP A 106 12.34 13.44 8.34
CA ASP A 106 13.28 14.54 8.46
C ASP A 106 13.23 15.53 7.28
N THR A 107 12.44 15.20 6.25
CA THR A 107 12.19 16.12 5.13
C THR A 107 11.07 17.12 5.41
N TYR A 108 10.33 16.95 6.52
CA TYR A 108 9.30 17.88 6.97
C TYR A 108 9.83 18.83 8.04
N ALA A 109 9.41 20.09 8.01
CA ALA A 109 9.54 20.97 9.17
C ALA A 109 8.66 20.45 10.33
N ASP A 110 9.04 20.70 11.57
CA ASP A 110 8.38 20.14 12.76
C ASP A 110 6.87 20.40 12.80
N ASN A 111 6.42 21.59 12.34
CA ASN A 111 5.02 21.96 12.34
C ASN A 111 4.23 21.50 11.09
N ASP A 112 4.91 20.92 10.09
CA ASP A 112 4.32 20.49 8.82
C ASP A 112 4.18 18.97 8.72
N ARG A 113 4.55 18.24 9.77
CA ARG A 113 4.40 16.78 9.79
C ARG A 113 2.93 16.39 9.73
N PRO A 114 2.53 15.59 8.74
CA PRO A 114 1.16 15.09 8.66
C PRO A 114 0.90 14.05 9.75
N PRO A 115 -0.37 13.75 10.07
CA PRO A 115 -0.69 12.59 10.88
C PRO A 115 -0.17 11.31 10.22
N LEU A 116 0.33 10.37 11.02
CA LEU A 116 0.99 9.16 10.54
C LEU A 116 0.23 7.91 11.00
N VAL A 117 0.18 6.92 10.13
CA VAL A 117 -0.22 5.56 10.49
C VAL A 117 1.04 4.71 10.70
N PHE A 118 1.16 4.12 11.89
CA PHE A 118 2.21 3.18 12.24
C PHE A 118 1.72 1.76 12.03
N GLN A 119 2.49 1.00 11.26
CA GLN A 119 2.27 -0.42 11.04
C GLN A 119 3.60 -1.17 11.09
N THR A 120 3.55 -2.48 10.99
CA THR A 120 4.75 -3.31 10.99
C THR A 120 4.66 -4.41 9.95
N THR A 121 5.81 -4.97 9.58
CA THR A 121 5.85 -6.28 8.93
C THR A 121 5.46 -7.38 9.93
N SER A 122 5.16 -8.60 9.44
CA SER A 122 4.77 -9.73 10.30
C SER A 122 5.83 -10.15 11.33
N GLY A 123 7.11 -9.82 11.10
CA GLY A 123 8.20 -10.14 12.02
C GLY A 123 8.56 -11.63 12.14
N THR A 124 8.13 -12.47 11.21
CA THR A 124 8.34 -13.93 11.20
C THR A 124 9.81 -14.35 11.30
N THR A 125 10.74 -13.48 10.89
CA THR A 125 12.19 -13.71 10.90
C THR A 125 12.92 -12.94 12.00
N GLY A 126 12.21 -12.38 12.98
CA GLY A 126 12.78 -11.58 14.07
C GLY A 126 11.94 -10.34 14.38
N ARG A 127 12.60 -9.24 14.80
CA ARG A 127 11.89 -8.00 15.14
C ARG A 127 11.11 -7.44 13.94
N PRO A 128 9.81 -7.09 14.11
CA PRO A 128 9.03 -6.45 13.07
C PRO A 128 9.66 -5.13 12.61
N GLN A 129 9.70 -4.91 11.31
CA GLN A 129 10.16 -3.64 10.74
C GLN A 129 9.04 -2.60 10.88
N PRO A 130 9.33 -1.38 11.36
CA PRO A 130 8.35 -0.30 11.37
C PRO A 130 8.03 0.18 9.96
N LEU A 131 6.77 0.47 9.72
CA LEU A 131 6.25 1.03 8.48
C LEU A 131 5.42 2.27 8.83
N LEU A 132 5.74 3.39 8.21
CA LEU A 132 5.08 4.67 8.44
C LEU A 132 4.42 5.15 7.16
N TYR A 133 3.17 5.54 7.26
CA TYR A 133 2.42 6.10 6.15
C TYR A 133 1.85 7.46 6.52
N GLY A 134 2.18 8.49 5.75
CA GLY A 134 1.44 9.73 5.73
C GLY A 134 0.20 9.63 4.84
N PRO A 135 -0.73 10.58 4.90
CA PRO A 135 -2.01 10.51 4.17
C PRO A 135 -1.85 10.30 2.67
N LYS A 136 -0.97 11.04 2.02
CA LYS A 136 -0.74 10.92 0.57
C LYS A 136 -0.21 9.55 0.17
N SER A 137 0.82 9.05 0.87
CA SER A 137 1.41 7.73 0.56
C SER A 137 0.43 6.59 0.84
N ARG A 138 -0.38 6.73 1.90
CA ARG A 138 -1.44 5.79 2.23
C ARG A 138 -2.48 5.70 1.11
N GLU A 139 -2.99 6.84 0.64
CA GLU A 139 -4.01 6.87 -0.39
C GLU A 139 -3.48 6.47 -1.77
N ILE A 140 -2.24 6.80 -2.11
CA ILE A 140 -1.61 6.27 -3.33
C ILE A 140 -1.56 4.73 -3.30
N GLN A 141 -1.16 4.14 -2.17
CA GLN A 141 -1.14 2.69 -2.00
C GLN A 141 -2.55 2.08 -2.19
N ASN A 142 -3.57 2.68 -1.57
CA ASN A 142 -4.97 2.27 -1.69
C ASN A 142 -5.46 2.37 -3.14
N LEU A 143 -5.15 3.46 -3.82
CA LEU A 143 -5.45 3.68 -5.24
C LEU A 143 -4.81 2.63 -6.15
N LEU A 144 -3.55 2.25 -5.89
CA LEU A 144 -2.86 1.23 -6.67
C LEU A 144 -3.54 -0.15 -6.53
N LEU A 145 -3.97 -0.52 -5.32
CA LEU A 145 -4.72 -1.76 -5.12
C LEU A 145 -6.11 -1.70 -5.78
N ALA A 146 -6.78 -0.57 -5.71
CA ALA A 146 -8.07 -0.39 -6.37
C ALA A 146 -7.99 -0.52 -7.90
N ARG A 147 -6.88 -0.12 -8.52
CA ARG A 147 -6.62 -0.39 -9.95
C ARG A 147 -6.60 -1.89 -10.25
N PHE A 148 -5.98 -2.67 -9.35
CA PHE A 148 -5.97 -4.13 -9.46
C PHE A 148 -7.39 -4.71 -9.35
N TYR A 149 -8.21 -4.21 -8.45
CA TYR A 149 -9.63 -4.60 -8.35
C TYR A 149 -10.42 -4.22 -9.62
N ALA A 150 -10.21 -3.03 -10.15
CA ALA A 150 -10.84 -2.62 -11.41
C ALA A 150 -10.44 -3.53 -12.59
N MET A 151 -9.18 -3.96 -12.65
CA MET A 151 -8.72 -4.92 -13.65
C MET A 151 -9.35 -6.31 -13.48
N GLN A 152 -9.68 -6.71 -12.26
CA GLN A 152 -10.39 -7.95 -11.95
C GLN A 152 -11.91 -7.86 -12.19
N GLY A 153 -12.42 -6.71 -12.56
CA GLY A 153 -13.84 -6.51 -12.86
C GLY A 153 -14.70 -6.21 -11.65
N ILE A 154 -14.12 -5.86 -10.50
CA ILE A 154 -14.88 -5.39 -9.33
C ILE A 154 -15.61 -4.10 -9.67
N ARG A 155 -16.88 -4.05 -9.32
CA ARG A 155 -17.82 -2.96 -9.65
C ARG A 155 -18.45 -2.37 -8.40
N ARG A 156 -19.15 -1.26 -8.58
CA ARG A 156 -19.82 -0.52 -7.51
C ARG A 156 -20.92 -1.32 -6.78
N ASP A 157 -21.57 -2.22 -7.46
CA ASP A 157 -22.66 -3.06 -6.94
C ASP A 157 -22.16 -4.38 -6.33
N ASP A 158 -20.85 -4.63 -6.36
CA ASP A 158 -20.28 -5.80 -5.70
C ASP A 158 -20.30 -5.69 -4.17
N VAL A 159 -20.45 -6.83 -3.52
CA VAL A 159 -20.27 -7.02 -2.09
C VAL A 159 -19.05 -7.92 -1.86
N LEU A 160 -18.00 -7.32 -1.35
CA LEU A 160 -16.73 -8.00 -1.16
C LEU A 160 -16.61 -8.50 0.28
N HIS A 161 -16.24 -9.76 0.47
CA HIS A 161 -15.95 -10.33 1.78
C HIS A 161 -14.43 -10.41 1.99
N SER A 162 -13.89 -9.68 2.98
CA SER A 162 -12.46 -9.70 3.27
C SER A 162 -12.17 -10.56 4.49
N VAL A 163 -11.23 -11.50 4.32
CA VAL A 163 -10.74 -12.38 5.38
C VAL A 163 -9.38 -11.96 5.92
N TYR A 164 -8.95 -10.73 5.67
CA TYR A 164 -7.75 -10.16 6.26
C TYR A 164 -8.00 -9.59 7.65
N GLY A 165 -7.13 -9.92 8.61
CA GLY A 165 -7.16 -9.33 9.97
C GLY A 165 -6.69 -7.87 9.98
N HIS A 166 -7.12 -7.12 11.01
CA HIS A 166 -6.88 -5.68 11.17
C HIS A 166 -5.93 -5.37 12.34
N GLY A 167 -4.81 -6.11 12.43
CA GLY A 167 -3.76 -5.86 13.42
C GLY A 167 -2.71 -4.83 12.97
N MET A 168 -1.49 -4.96 13.48
CA MET A 168 -0.37 -4.08 13.11
C MET A 168 0.16 -4.31 11.69
N VAL A 169 -0.16 -5.45 11.06
CA VAL A 169 0.22 -5.73 9.67
C VAL A 169 -0.74 -5.03 8.71
N ASN A 170 -0.18 -4.33 7.73
CA ASN A 170 -0.93 -3.44 6.84
C ASN A 170 -2.04 -4.13 5.99
N GLY A 171 -1.96 -5.43 5.75
CA GLY A 171 -2.78 -6.12 4.74
C GLY A 171 -4.29 -5.86 4.83
N GLY A 172 -4.90 -6.06 6.00
CA GLY A 172 -6.35 -5.85 6.19
C GLY A 172 -6.77 -4.39 6.02
N HIS A 173 -5.98 -3.46 6.57
CA HIS A 173 -6.24 -2.02 6.46
C HIS A 173 -6.14 -1.56 5.01
N TYR A 174 -5.11 -2.02 4.30
CA TYR A 174 -4.86 -1.71 2.91
C TYR A 174 -6.02 -2.17 2.00
N VAL A 175 -6.46 -3.42 2.16
CA VAL A 175 -7.61 -3.98 1.43
C VAL A 175 -8.88 -3.18 1.72
N ARG A 176 -9.16 -2.92 3.01
CA ARG A 176 -10.35 -2.19 3.44
C ARG A 176 -10.42 -0.79 2.82
N GLU A 177 -9.35 -0.03 2.94
CA GLU A 177 -9.32 1.35 2.45
C GLU A 177 -9.35 1.41 0.92
N ALA A 178 -8.66 0.51 0.23
CA ALA A 178 -8.70 0.45 -1.24
C ALA A 178 -10.13 0.21 -1.76
N VAL A 179 -10.87 -0.71 -1.14
CA VAL A 179 -12.27 -0.96 -1.52
C VAL A 179 -13.15 0.26 -1.21
N LEU A 180 -13.14 0.75 0.04
CA LEU A 180 -14.05 1.81 0.47
C LEU A 180 -13.78 3.16 -0.18
N HIS A 181 -12.51 3.51 -0.43
CA HIS A 181 -12.16 4.83 -0.93
C HIS A 181 -12.20 4.91 -2.46
N TRP A 182 -11.99 3.78 -3.16
CA TRP A 182 -11.66 3.83 -4.58
C TRP A 182 -12.50 2.94 -5.51
N THR A 183 -13.27 1.97 -5.00
CA THR A 183 -14.06 1.08 -5.87
C THR A 183 -15.55 1.41 -5.88
N GLY A 184 -16.05 2.00 -4.81
CA GLY A 184 -17.48 2.20 -4.58
C GLY A 184 -18.25 0.92 -4.24
N ALA A 185 -17.61 -0.25 -4.18
CA ALA A 185 -18.18 -1.52 -3.75
C ALA A 185 -18.43 -1.53 -2.24
N GLN A 186 -19.31 -2.42 -1.79
CA GLN A 186 -19.55 -2.68 -0.37
C GLN A 186 -18.51 -3.66 0.17
N LEU A 187 -18.21 -3.59 1.47
CA LEU A 187 -17.20 -4.44 2.09
C LEU A 187 -17.68 -5.04 3.41
N LEU A 188 -17.63 -6.37 3.50
CA LEU A 188 -17.75 -7.13 4.74
C LEU A 188 -16.35 -7.35 5.32
N THR A 189 -16.03 -6.64 6.40
CA THR A 189 -14.73 -6.72 7.07
C THR A 189 -14.72 -7.83 8.10
N ALA A 190 -14.79 -9.09 7.65
CA ALA A 190 -14.95 -10.23 8.55
C ALA A 190 -13.66 -10.56 9.32
N GLY A 191 -12.51 -10.22 8.77
CA GLY A 191 -11.24 -10.60 9.35
C GLY A 191 -10.93 -12.09 9.19
N THR A 192 -9.99 -12.57 9.97
CA THR A 192 -9.65 -14.01 10.03
C THR A 192 -10.71 -14.80 10.81
N GLY A 193 -10.58 -16.10 10.89
CA GLY A 193 -11.45 -16.92 11.72
C GLY A 193 -11.38 -16.63 13.23
N ILE A 194 -10.45 -15.77 13.66
CA ILE A 194 -10.30 -15.31 15.05
C ILE A 194 -11.27 -14.17 15.34
N GLU A 195 -11.34 -13.15 14.48
CA GLU A 195 -12.22 -12.00 14.67
C GLU A 195 -13.69 -12.39 14.44
N THR A 196 -13.96 -13.15 13.37
CA THR A 196 -15.29 -13.67 13.04
C THR A 196 -15.19 -15.15 12.74
N ARG A 197 -15.85 -16.00 13.54
CA ARG A 197 -15.83 -17.44 13.36
C ARG A 197 -16.22 -17.84 11.93
N SER A 198 -15.54 -18.82 11.38
CA SER A 198 -15.70 -19.22 9.97
C SER A 198 -17.14 -19.60 9.59
N ALA A 199 -17.90 -20.26 10.46
CA ALA A 199 -19.31 -20.53 10.25
C ALA A 199 -20.13 -19.24 10.12
N ASN A 200 -19.87 -18.24 10.98
CA ASN A 200 -20.55 -16.94 10.90
C ASN A 200 -20.15 -16.18 9.61
N GLN A 201 -18.88 -16.27 9.19
CA GLN A 201 -18.45 -15.66 7.93
C GLN A 201 -19.24 -16.17 6.74
N VAL A 202 -19.42 -17.48 6.66
CA VAL A 202 -20.18 -18.12 5.58
C VAL A 202 -21.64 -17.69 5.58
N SER A 203 -22.29 -17.67 6.76
CA SER A 203 -23.67 -17.17 6.90
C SER A 203 -23.79 -15.71 6.47
N LEU A 204 -22.86 -14.84 6.92
CA LEU A 204 -22.85 -13.42 6.57
C LEU A 204 -22.63 -13.19 5.07
N MET A 205 -21.78 -13.99 4.41
CA MET A 205 -21.61 -13.91 2.95
C MET A 205 -22.94 -14.18 2.23
N LYS A 206 -23.71 -15.18 2.68
CA LYS A 206 -25.03 -15.49 2.12
C LYS A 206 -26.04 -14.37 2.43
N ASP A 207 -26.14 -13.95 3.68
CA ASP A 207 -27.12 -12.97 4.14
C ASP A 207 -26.95 -11.60 3.49
N PHE A 208 -25.72 -11.18 3.26
CA PHE A 208 -25.39 -9.90 2.61
C PHE A 208 -25.11 -10.01 1.10
N GLY A 209 -25.24 -11.19 0.52
CA GLY A 209 -25.09 -11.39 -0.92
C GLY A 209 -23.67 -11.12 -1.42
N ALA A 210 -22.66 -11.64 -0.73
CA ALA A 210 -21.27 -11.45 -1.16
C ALA A 210 -21.04 -11.99 -2.57
N THR A 211 -20.47 -11.15 -3.44
CA THR A 211 -20.18 -11.48 -4.85
C THR A 211 -18.73 -11.85 -5.08
N ALA A 212 -17.83 -11.46 -4.17
CA ALA A 212 -16.41 -11.78 -4.24
C ALA A 212 -15.79 -11.93 -2.84
N ILE A 213 -14.71 -12.72 -2.76
CA ILE A 213 -13.92 -12.91 -1.53
C ILE A 213 -12.50 -12.44 -1.77
N ILE A 214 -11.96 -11.70 -0.82
CA ILE A 214 -10.57 -11.23 -0.82
C ILE A 214 -9.83 -11.90 0.35
N GLY A 215 -8.78 -12.68 0.04
CA GLY A 215 -8.01 -13.36 1.07
C GLY A 215 -6.99 -14.36 0.55
N PHE A 216 -6.47 -15.18 1.44
CA PHE A 216 -5.54 -16.25 1.12
C PHE A 216 -6.29 -17.48 0.59
N GLY A 217 -5.81 -18.07 -0.50
CA GLY A 217 -6.46 -19.19 -1.18
C GLY A 217 -6.78 -20.37 -0.28
N ASP A 218 -5.85 -20.73 0.63
CA ASP A 218 -6.06 -21.85 1.57
C ASP A 218 -7.23 -21.58 2.53
N TYR A 219 -7.35 -20.36 3.04
CA TYR A 219 -8.44 -20.01 3.93
C TYR A 219 -9.79 -19.90 3.18
N ILE A 220 -9.79 -19.41 1.94
CA ILE A 220 -10.98 -19.40 1.08
C ILE A 220 -11.45 -20.84 0.81
N THR A 221 -10.52 -21.75 0.51
CA THR A 221 -10.82 -23.19 0.34
C THR A 221 -11.39 -23.79 1.61
N TYR A 222 -10.83 -23.46 2.76
CA TYR A 222 -11.37 -23.88 4.05
C TYR A 222 -12.80 -23.36 4.28
N LEU A 223 -13.09 -22.08 3.99
CA LEU A 223 -14.43 -21.50 4.08
C LEU A 223 -15.44 -22.22 3.18
N ALA A 224 -15.05 -22.62 1.97
CA ALA A 224 -15.88 -23.42 1.10
C ALA A 224 -16.23 -24.78 1.73
N GLY A 225 -15.29 -25.39 2.45
CA GLY A 225 -15.53 -26.61 3.24
C GLY A 225 -16.51 -26.39 4.40
N VAL A 226 -16.41 -25.24 5.07
CA VAL A 226 -17.34 -24.84 6.15
C VAL A 226 -18.75 -24.62 5.57
N ALA A 227 -18.87 -23.93 4.43
CA ALA A 227 -20.15 -23.69 3.77
C ALA A 227 -20.90 -25.00 3.50
N ARG A 228 -20.22 -26.01 2.94
CA ARG A 228 -20.81 -27.34 2.71
C ARG A 228 -21.32 -28.00 4.00
N LYS A 229 -20.58 -27.89 5.10
CA LYS A 229 -20.98 -28.46 6.40
C LYS A 229 -22.21 -27.76 6.98
N GLU A 230 -22.36 -26.47 6.74
CA GLU A 230 -23.49 -25.67 7.18
C GLU A 230 -24.68 -25.75 6.20
N GLY A 231 -24.59 -26.54 5.11
CA GLY A 231 -25.63 -26.66 4.09
C GLY A 231 -25.82 -25.38 3.27
N LEU A 232 -24.80 -24.57 3.15
CA LEU A 232 -24.79 -23.33 2.37
C LEU A 232 -24.05 -23.60 1.05
N GLU A 233 -24.76 -23.45 -0.07
CA GLU A 233 -24.20 -23.55 -1.44
C GLU A 233 -23.97 -22.15 -2.03
#